data_2a10dc787fef7867032dd6ade8d42397
#
_entry.id   2a10dc787fef7867032dd6ade8d42397
#
_cell.length_a   1.000
_cell.length_b   1.000
_cell.length_c   1.000
_cell.angle_alpha   90.00
_cell.angle_beta   90.00
_cell.angle_gamma   90.00
#
_symmetry.space_group_name_H-M   'P 1'
#
loop_
_entity.id
_entity.type
_entity.pdbx_description
1 polymer ?
#
loop_
_entity_poly.entity_id
_entity_poly.type
_entity_poly.pdbx_seq_one_letter_code
_entity_poly.pdbx_strand_id
1 'polypeptide(L)'
;MLRAVAAATVAALWLAAAIGHVAALRFESPADIDAAAGGGGDSPRIAIAQAVLRNTLEQVVLAVPAYIALAWVVEGSGAMVPMLAALFSIGRTLFWANYTRGAAARAFGFALGYYSSVAALVIVLVALVGRII
;
A
#
# COMPACT_ATOMS: atom_id res chain seq x y z
N MET A 1 -5.20 -16.18 -12.27
CA MET A 1 -4.03 -15.32 -12.47
C MET A 1 -4.38 -13.89 -12.90
N LEU A 2 -5.21 -13.64 -13.91
CA LEU A 2 -5.57 -12.28 -14.36
C LEU A 2 -6.07 -11.36 -13.22
N ARG A 3 -6.93 -11.89 -12.33
CA ARG A 3 -7.45 -11.13 -11.18
C ARG A 3 -6.34 -10.73 -10.20
N ALA A 4 -5.30 -11.55 -10.04
CA ALA A 4 -4.16 -11.20 -9.19
C ALA A 4 -3.29 -10.10 -9.80
N VAL A 5 -3.07 -10.16 -11.11
CA VAL A 5 -2.38 -9.09 -11.83
C VAL A 5 -3.17 -7.77 -11.72
N ALA A 6 -4.49 -7.81 -11.93
CA ALA A 6 -5.33 -6.63 -11.77
C ALA A 6 -5.27 -6.06 -10.33
N ALA A 7 -5.33 -6.92 -9.31
CA ALA A 7 -5.23 -6.50 -7.91
C ALA A 7 -3.86 -5.89 -7.59
N ALA A 8 -2.78 -6.49 -8.07
CA ALA A 8 -1.42 -5.98 -7.94
C ALA A 8 -1.26 -4.62 -8.65
N THR A 9 -1.88 -4.47 -9.83
CA THR A 9 -1.90 -3.19 -10.56
C THR A 9 -2.62 -2.11 -9.76
N VAL A 10 -3.76 -2.41 -9.14
CA VAL A 10 -4.49 -1.47 -8.27
C VAL A 10 -3.60 -1.04 -7.08
N ALA A 11 -2.91 -1.97 -6.43
CA ALA A 11 -1.98 -1.63 -5.36
C ALA A 11 -0.83 -0.73 -5.84
N ALA A 12 -0.25 -1.04 -7.02
CA ALA A 12 0.80 -0.25 -7.63
C ALA A 12 0.33 1.17 -8.02
N LEU A 13 -0.93 1.34 -8.44
CA LEU A 13 -1.50 2.65 -8.74
C LEU A 13 -1.59 3.55 -7.50
N TRP A 14 -1.88 2.99 -6.33
CA TRP A 14 -1.83 3.73 -5.07
C TRP A 14 -0.42 4.24 -4.76
N LEU A 15 0.61 3.42 -5.02
CA LEU A 15 2.00 3.84 -4.87
C LEU A 15 2.36 4.93 -5.88
N ALA A 16 1.97 4.78 -7.13
CA ALA A 16 2.18 5.79 -8.18
C ALA A 16 1.51 7.13 -7.81
N ALA A 17 0.27 7.09 -7.27
CA ALA A 17 -0.42 8.28 -6.79
C ALA A 17 0.33 8.96 -5.64
N ALA A 18 0.87 8.18 -4.69
CA ALA A 18 1.64 8.73 -3.57
C ALA A 18 2.96 9.36 -4.03
N ILE A 19 3.67 8.73 -4.98
CA ILE A 19 4.88 9.30 -5.60
C ILE A 19 4.55 10.60 -6.34
N GLY A 20 3.50 10.58 -7.17
CA GLY A 20 3.06 11.75 -7.92
C GLY A 20 2.65 12.91 -7.02
N HIS A 21 2.01 12.61 -5.87
CA HIS A 21 1.65 13.63 -4.90
C HIS A 21 2.88 14.33 -4.29
N VAL A 22 3.90 13.57 -3.88
CA VAL A 22 5.17 14.14 -3.38
C VAL A 22 5.84 14.99 -4.45
N ALA A 23 5.91 14.49 -5.69
CA ALA A 23 6.49 15.21 -6.80
C ALA A 23 5.75 16.54 -7.08
N ALA A 24 4.41 16.50 -7.13
CA ALA A 24 3.59 17.69 -7.37
C ALA A 24 3.82 18.75 -6.28
N LEU A 25 3.84 18.37 -5.01
CA LEU A 25 4.09 19.32 -3.90
C LEU A 25 5.48 19.96 -3.99
N ARG A 26 6.50 19.21 -4.43
CA ARG A 26 7.85 19.75 -4.61
C ARG A 26 7.91 20.79 -5.73
N PHE A 27 7.21 20.55 -6.83
CA PHE A 27 7.15 21.52 -7.94
C PHE A 27 6.45 22.83 -7.57
N GLU A 28 5.64 22.86 -6.52
CA GLU A 28 4.98 24.09 -6.03
C GLU A 28 5.92 25.02 -5.24
N SER A 29 7.09 24.54 -4.78
CA SER A 29 8.01 25.29 -3.92
C SER A 29 9.46 25.09 -4.35
N PRO A 30 10.16 26.15 -4.81
CA PRO A 30 11.59 26.08 -5.10
C PRO A 30 12.43 25.61 -3.91
N ALA A 31 12.08 26.03 -2.69
CA ALA A 31 12.77 25.61 -1.48
C ALA A 31 12.66 24.10 -1.22
N ASP A 32 11.52 23.47 -1.54
CA ASP A 32 11.33 22.03 -1.42
C ASP A 32 12.03 21.24 -2.54
N ILE A 33 12.26 21.86 -3.71
CA ILE A 33 13.10 21.29 -4.78
C ILE A 33 14.56 21.26 -4.32
N ASP A 34 15.05 22.36 -3.78
CA ASP A 34 16.42 22.49 -3.29
C ASP A 34 16.67 21.56 -2.10
N ALA A 35 15.70 21.40 -1.19
CA ALA A 35 15.75 20.44 -0.09
C ALA A 35 15.89 19.00 -0.58
N ALA A 36 15.21 18.64 -1.67
CA ALA A 36 15.32 17.31 -2.28
C ALA A 36 16.73 17.03 -2.84
N ALA A 37 17.44 18.07 -3.26
CA ALA A 37 18.83 18.01 -3.73
C ALA A 37 19.87 18.11 -2.58
N GLY A 38 19.42 18.14 -1.32
CA GLY A 38 20.30 18.24 -0.14
C GLY A 38 20.52 19.65 0.37
N GLY A 39 19.77 20.63 -0.11
CA GLY A 39 19.91 22.06 0.23
C GLY A 39 19.15 22.54 1.48
N GLY A 40 18.52 21.64 2.22
CA GLY A 40 17.75 21.99 3.43
C GLY A 40 16.78 20.88 3.87
N GLY A 41 15.94 21.17 4.88
CA GLY A 41 14.90 20.22 5.35
C GLY A 41 13.61 20.36 4.55
N ASP A 42 12.90 19.24 4.36
CA ASP A 42 11.57 19.22 3.74
C ASP A 42 10.56 20.09 4.55
N SER A 43 9.68 20.76 3.85
CA SER A 43 8.55 21.43 4.48
C SER A 43 7.63 20.43 5.21
N PRO A 44 6.85 20.85 6.22
CA PRO A 44 5.92 19.95 6.92
C PRO A 44 4.94 19.23 5.98
N ARG A 45 4.54 19.88 4.88
CA ARG A 45 3.66 19.27 3.86
C ARG A 45 4.37 18.11 3.14
N ILE A 46 5.61 18.32 2.74
CA ILE A 46 6.44 17.29 2.09
C ILE A 46 6.72 16.15 3.06
N ALA A 47 7.08 16.45 4.31
CA ALA A 47 7.33 15.42 5.32
C ALA A 47 6.12 14.50 5.54
N ILE A 48 4.90 15.06 5.59
CA ILE A 48 3.65 14.29 5.66
C ILE A 48 3.45 13.44 4.41
N ALA A 49 3.61 14.02 3.22
CA ALA A 49 3.43 13.31 1.96
C ALA A 49 4.43 12.15 1.81
N GLN A 50 5.69 12.34 2.22
CA GLN A 50 6.70 11.29 2.24
C GLN A 50 6.39 10.19 3.25
N ALA A 51 5.85 10.52 4.42
CA ALA A 51 5.45 9.52 5.39
C ALA A 51 4.28 8.66 4.86
N VAL A 52 3.32 9.27 4.15
CA VAL A 52 2.24 8.54 3.44
C VAL A 52 2.82 7.66 2.34
N LEU A 53 3.74 8.18 1.53
CA LEU A 53 4.42 7.44 0.47
C LEU A 53 5.16 6.22 1.03
N ARG A 54 5.97 6.39 2.07
CA ARG A 54 6.73 5.31 2.71
C ARG A 54 5.79 4.22 3.21
N ASN A 55 4.75 4.58 3.94
CA ASN A 55 3.78 3.60 4.43
C ASN A 55 3.03 2.91 3.29
N THR A 56 2.71 3.63 2.20
CA THR A 56 2.08 3.01 1.02
C THR A 56 3.01 2.02 0.35
N LEU A 57 4.29 2.34 0.21
CA LEU A 57 5.31 1.43 -0.32
C LEU A 57 5.41 0.14 0.51
N GLU A 58 5.51 0.25 1.83
CA GLU A 58 5.57 -0.88 2.76
C GLU A 58 4.37 -1.82 2.57
N GLN A 59 3.18 -1.26 2.43
CA GLN A 59 1.95 -2.02 2.23
C GLN A 59 1.87 -2.67 0.83
N VAL A 60 2.32 -1.98 -0.21
CA VAL A 60 2.36 -2.53 -1.58
C VAL A 60 3.33 -3.69 -1.68
N VAL A 61 4.49 -3.59 -1.02
CA VAL A 61 5.50 -4.67 -0.96
C VAL A 61 4.94 -5.94 -0.30
N LEU A 62 4.01 -5.82 0.64
CA LEU A 62 3.32 -6.97 1.25
C LEU A 62 2.15 -7.46 0.37
N ALA A 63 1.33 -6.56 -0.14
CA ALA A 63 0.08 -6.89 -0.84
C ALA A 63 0.33 -7.57 -2.19
N VAL A 64 1.27 -7.07 -2.98
CA VAL A 64 1.51 -7.60 -4.34
C VAL A 64 1.91 -9.08 -4.32
N PRO A 65 2.96 -9.51 -3.58
CA PRO A 65 3.30 -10.92 -3.51
C PRO A 65 2.19 -11.76 -2.87
N ALA A 66 1.46 -11.22 -1.86
CA ALA A 66 0.34 -11.92 -1.26
C ALA A 66 -0.77 -12.25 -2.27
N TYR A 67 -1.15 -11.30 -3.13
CA TYR A 67 -2.19 -11.51 -4.14
C TYR A 67 -1.77 -12.52 -5.21
N ILE A 68 -0.52 -12.44 -5.67
CA ILE A 68 0.02 -13.36 -6.68
C ILE A 68 0.13 -14.77 -6.08
N ALA A 69 0.72 -14.89 -4.89
CA ALA A 69 0.89 -16.18 -4.23
C ALA A 69 -0.46 -16.84 -3.90
N LEU A 70 -1.43 -16.07 -3.39
CA LEU A 70 -2.77 -16.56 -3.08
C LEU A 70 -3.45 -17.13 -4.34
N ALA A 71 -3.38 -16.41 -5.46
CA ALA A 71 -3.98 -16.85 -6.72
C ALA A 71 -3.28 -18.07 -7.34
N TRP A 72 -2.00 -18.27 -7.02
CA TRP A 72 -1.22 -19.39 -7.52
C TRP A 72 -1.41 -20.65 -6.67
N VAL A 73 -1.39 -20.48 -5.35
CA VAL A 73 -1.33 -21.58 -4.39
C VAL A 73 -2.71 -22.06 -3.97
N VAL A 74 -3.68 -21.16 -3.82
CA VAL A 74 -4.98 -21.47 -3.25
C VAL A 74 -6.05 -21.60 -4.33
N GLU A 75 -6.52 -22.83 -4.55
CA GLU A 75 -7.63 -23.11 -5.47
C GLU A 75 -8.90 -22.41 -4.99
N GLY A 76 -9.68 -21.86 -5.91
CA GLY A 76 -10.90 -21.14 -5.56
C GLY A 76 -10.69 -19.69 -5.03
N SER A 77 -9.44 -19.20 -4.94
CA SER A 77 -9.12 -17.85 -4.46
C SER A 77 -9.62 -16.71 -5.37
N GLY A 78 -10.29 -17.04 -6.46
CA GLY A 78 -10.70 -16.06 -7.48
C GLY A 78 -11.58 -14.90 -7.01
N ALA A 79 -12.37 -15.07 -5.93
CA ALA A 79 -13.15 -14.01 -5.31
C ALA A 79 -12.38 -13.30 -4.18
N MET A 80 -11.45 -13.99 -3.53
CA MET A 80 -10.66 -13.44 -2.41
C MET A 80 -9.74 -12.30 -2.86
N VAL A 81 -9.05 -12.50 -3.99
CA VAL A 81 -8.06 -11.53 -4.48
C VAL A 81 -8.67 -10.14 -4.78
N PRO A 82 -9.77 -10.00 -5.55
CA PRO A 82 -10.38 -8.69 -5.74
C PRO A 82 -10.96 -8.09 -4.46
N MET A 83 -11.44 -8.92 -3.52
CA MET A 83 -11.88 -8.45 -2.21
C MET A 83 -10.72 -7.85 -1.41
N LEU A 84 -9.55 -8.50 -1.41
CA LEU A 84 -8.35 -7.97 -0.76
C LEU A 84 -7.87 -6.66 -1.40
N ALA A 85 -7.94 -6.54 -2.73
CA ALA A 85 -7.61 -5.30 -3.42
C ALA A 85 -8.60 -4.16 -3.09
N ALA A 86 -9.89 -4.47 -2.89
CA ALA A 86 -10.88 -3.51 -2.43
C ALA A 86 -10.59 -3.06 -0.99
N LEU A 87 -10.31 -3.98 -0.07
CA LEU A 87 -9.94 -3.67 1.31
C LEU A 87 -8.66 -2.82 1.37
N PHE A 88 -7.66 -3.15 0.55
CA PHE A 88 -6.44 -2.36 0.42
C PHE A 88 -6.75 -0.93 -0.03
N SER A 89 -7.57 -0.75 -1.07
CA SER A 89 -7.93 0.56 -1.60
C SER A 89 -8.71 1.40 -0.60
N ILE A 90 -9.69 0.80 0.09
CA ILE A 90 -10.44 1.46 1.18
C ILE A 90 -9.45 1.86 2.29
N GLY A 91 -8.57 0.95 2.69
CA GLY A 91 -7.54 1.20 3.68
C GLY A 91 -6.63 2.36 3.31
N ARG A 92 -6.17 2.45 2.06
CA ARG A 92 -5.33 3.55 1.59
C ARG A 92 -6.07 4.87 1.57
N THR A 93 -7.30 4.88 1.08
CA THR A 93 -8.15 6.09 1.09
C THR A 93 -8.34 6.62 2.52
N LEU A 94 -8.72 5.75 3.45
CA LEU A 94 -8.92 6.14 4.85
C LEU A 94 -7.62 6.59 5.53
N PHE A 95 -6.53 5.89 5.30
CA PHE A 95 -5.22 6.24 5.84
C PHE A 95 -4.77 7.62 5.37
N TRP A 96 -4.85 7.87 4.07
CA TRP A 96 -4.45 9.13 3.46
C TRP A 96 -5.32 10.30 3.92
N ALA A 97 -6.66 10.14 3.85
CA ALA A 97 -7.61 11.17 4.24
C ALA A 97 -7.53 11.55 5.74
N ASN A 98 -7.11 10.61 6.59
CA ASN A 98 -7.04 10.81 8.03
C ASN A 98 -5.61 10.99 8.56
N TYR A 99 -4.61 11.11 7.69
CA TYR A 99 -3.21 11.09 8.12
C TYR A 99 -2.89 12.20 9.15
N THR A 100 -3.39 13.41 8.91
CA THR A 100 -3.18 14.59 9.79
C THR A 100 -4.12 14.67 11.00
N ARG A 101 -5.13 13.78 11.06
CA ARG A 101 -6.12 13.76 12.16
C ARG A 101 -5.65 12.97 13.40
N GLY A 102 -4.41 12.51 13.39
CA GLY A 102 -3.79 11.80 14.50
C GLY A 102 -3.69 10.29 14.31
N ALA A 103 -2.96 9.65 15.22
CA ALA A 103 -2.61 8.24 15.09
C ALA A 103 -3.82 7.31 15.06
N ALA A 104 -4.80 7.53 15.94
CA ALA A 104 -6.01 6.71 16.03
C ALA A 104 -6.86 6.79 14.74
N ALA A 105 -6.98 7.97 14.13
CA ALA A 105 -7.78 8.18 12.93
C ALA A 105 -7.19 7.45 11.71
N ARG A 106 -5.86 7.41 11.58
CA ARG A 106 -5.18 6.70 10.48
C ARG A 106 -4.99 5.20 10.73
N ALA A 107 -5.02 4.75 12.00
CA ALA A 107 -4.76 3.36 12.38
C ALA A 107 -5.72 2.37 11.72
N PHE A 108 -6.99 2.70 11.61
CA PHE A 108 -7.99 1.85 10.98
C PHE A 108 -7.67 1.62 9.48
N GLY A 109 -7.34 2.69 8.76
CA GLY A 109 -6.96 2.58 7.35
C GLY A 109 -5.67 1.77 7.15
N PHE A 110 -4.68 1.93 8.03
CA PHE A 110 -3.47 1.11 8.07
C PHE A 110 -3.82 -0.37 8.29
N ALA A 111 -4.60 -0.65 9.33
CA ALA A 111 -4.96 -2.01 9.73
C ALA A 111 -5.68 -2.77 8.61
N LEU A 112 -6.59 -2.12 7.89
CA LEU A 112 -7.36 -2.72 6.81
C LEU A 112 -6.45 -3.27 5.69
N GLY A 113 -5.43 -2.51 5.28
CA GLY A 113 -4.47 -2.93 4.26
C GLY A 113 -3.46 -3.96 4.79
N TYR A 114 -2.90 -3.70 5.97
CA TYR A 114 -1.87 -4.53 6.57
C TYR A 114 -2.38 -5.92 6.93
N TYR A 115 -3.41 -6.02 7.76
CA TYR A 115 -3.89 -7.31 8.24
C TYR A 115 -4.52 -8.16 7.14
N SER A 116 -5.17 -7.55 6.13
CA SER A 116 -5.68 -8.30 4.99
C SER A 116 -4.55 -8.93 4.16
N SER A 117 -3.44 -8.21 3.97
CA SER A 117 -2.27 -8.73 3.26
C SER A 117 -1.54 -9.82 4.07
N VAL A 118 -1.38 -9.61 5.38
CA VAL A 118 -0.77 -10.61 6.27
C VAL A 118 -1.64 -11.87 6.34
N ALA A 119 -2.95 -11.74 6.46
CA ALA A 119 -3.86 -12.89 6.45
C ALA A 119 -3.74 -13.71 5.16
N ALA A 120 -3.65 -13.02 4.00
CA ALA A 120 -3.42 -13.69 2.72
C ALA A 120 -2.10 -14.47 2.70
N LEU A 121 -1.01 -13.91 3.20
CA LEU A 121 0.29 -14.58 3.30
C LEU A 121 0.25 -15.79 4.24
N VAL A 122 -0.45 -15.67 5.37
CA VAL A 122 -0.63 -16.80 6.30
C VAL A 122 -1.43 -17.93 5.65
N ILE A 123 -2.51 -17.61 4.93
CA ILE A 123 -3.29 -18.61 4.18
C ILE A 123 -2.41 -19.33 3.15
N VAL A 124 -1.58 -18.59 2.41
CA VAL A 124 -0.64 -19.16 1.44
C VAL A 124 0.35 -20.09 2.15
N LEU A 125 0.93 -19.66 3.26
CA LEU A 125 1.88 -20.47 4.03
C LEU A 125 1.25 -21.78 4.50
N VAL A 126 0.05 -21.71 5.09
CA VAL A 126 -0.69 -22.91 5.55
C VAL A 126 -0.98 -23.86 4.38
N ALA A 127 -1.41 -23.32 3.24
CA ALA A 127 -1.68 -24.12 2.03
C ALA A 127 -0.41 -24.80 1.48
N LEU A 128 0.73 -24.11 1.53
CA LEU A 128 2.02 -24.68 1.11
C LEU A 128 2.47 -25.80 2.06
N VAL A 129 2.40 -25.58 3.36
CA VAL A 129 2.76 -26.59 4.37
C VAL A 129 1.89 -27.82 4.22
N GLY A 130 0.59 -27.67 4.04
CA GLY A 130 -0.34 -28.80 3.83
C GLY A 130 -0.13 -29.57 2.52
N ARG A 131 0.68 -29.06 1.57
CA ARG A 131 1.06 -29.77 0.34
C ARG A 131 2.38 -30.53 0.46
N ILE A 132 3.20 -30.20 1.45
CA ILE A 132 4.53 -30.78 1.68
C ILE A 132 4.45 -31.97 2.64
N ILE A 133 3.47 -31.97 3.53
CA ILE A 133 3.20 -33.05 4.51
C ILE A 133 2.19 -34.03 3.91
#